data_0a66570025ea8b1fe25cb9c8e2f42da8
#
_entry.id   0a66570025ea8b1fe25cb9c8e2f42da8
#
_cell.length_a   1.000
_cell.length_b   1.000
_cell.length_c   1.000
_cell.angle_alpha   90.00
_cell.angle_beta   90.00
_cell.angle_gamma   90.00
#
_symmetry.space_group_name_H-M   'P 1'
#
loop_
_entity.id
_entity.type
_entity.pdbx_description
1 polymer ?
#
loop_
_entity_poly.entity_id
_entity_poly.type
_entity_poly.pdbx_seq_one_letter_code
_entity_poly.pdbx_strand_id
1 'polypeptide(L)'
;DGLGKFGALDVEDPEGWACEARRYYFGIVGKFGAQVQALLKKAAAVDIQTVCPLHGPVLTGKELALSSDDLVIADDAGVVGLAGVMGGAKDSILPDTSKVILEVANFDAKGIRRTALRYDNRTEASARYEKAIDPERCDQAFDLSMQLFSQLYPEMKVTGLVDQYPEHLKPAEIDVALSWLERRLGKRLSPDEIKHKMELLGYGITFNGDNMHVVVPTWRSTGDVSIQADIMEEVARMYGYENFEAEPITTTFDGAINQLDKDLERRIKEYLAIRCGMQEIFTYPWMEESYVNAVLQSTEGILSLSTPPSPAERFVRSSLLPNLCKAVVKNERYFNEFSIFETAQVFRDENYTSPYDEREKLPSQRKHVAGAFVCGGKDVTTLFRKAKGVVEMMARYVHMETLTFKQTEKPVWADNVVWLNIYRGDEKVGDLALLAKKVSMACGIKNMNVMLFQLDQDSLVPLKSRTNTFTHLAEYPMTDYDISLLVDGSVQWKDVAQTVRGIKSELLHGAAFVDEYRGKQVPAGKKSLTLRLAIGSKD
;
A
#
# COMPACT_ATOMS: atom_id res chain seq x y z
N ASP A 1 12.40 24.42 10.61
CA ASP A 1 12.47 24.20 12.05
C ASP A 1 13.79 24.75 12.58
N GLY A 2 13.74 25.76 13.41
CA GLY A 2 14.89 26.35 14.03
C GLY A 2 14.90 26.09 15.53
N LEU A 3 16.08 25.93 16.08
CA LEU A 3 16.29 25.94 17.52
C LEU A 3 16.44 27.42 17.93
N GLY A 4 15.32 28.11 18.09
CA GLY A 4 15.34 29.50 18.47
C GLY A 4 15.25 29.73 19.96
N LYS A 5 15.63 30.88 20.40
CA LYS A 5 15.23 31.40 21.71
C LYS A 5 13.70 31.57 21.69
N PHE A 6 13.03 30.96 22.64
CA PHE A 6 11.61 31.14 22.84
C PHE A 6 11.29 32.62 23.07
N GLY A 7 10.46 33.21 22.21
CA GLY A 7 10.05 34.61 22.34
C GLY A 7 10.99 35.69 21.79
N ALA A 8 12.07 35.33 21.10
CA ALA A 8 12.93 36.30 20.44
C ALA A 8 12.60 36.43 18.96
N LEU A 9 12.38 37.66 18.48
CA LEU A 9 12.18 37.97 17.07
C LEU A 9 13.51 38.02 16.30
N ASP A 10 14.63 38.22 16.99
CA ASP A 10 15.95 38.32 16.43
C ASP A 10 16.94 37.33 17.06
N VAL A 11 17.94 36.94 16.28
CA VAL A 11 19.05 36.12 16.75
C VAL A 11 20.12 37.06 17.34
N GLU A 12 20.18 37.20 18.67
CA GLU A 12 21.16 38.03 19.36
C GLU A 12 22.58 37.45 19.29
N ASP A 13 22.71 36.14 19.14
CA ASP A 13 23.97 35.40 19.00
C ASP A 13 23.97 34.54 17.75
N PRO A 14 24.31 35.07 16.55
CA PRO A 14 24.33 34.35 15.31
C PRO A 14 25.30 33.16 15.29
N GLU A 15 26.43 33.22 16.00
CA GLU A 15 27.42 32.13 16.04
C GLU A 15 26.93 30.96 16.92
N GLY A 16 26.38 31.24 18.07
CA GLY A 16 25.77 30.24 18.94
C GLY A 16 24.57 29.58 18.30
N TRP A 17 23.73 30.37 17.63
CA TRP A 17 22.58 29.84 16.90
C TRP A 17 23.02 28.94 15.71
N ALA A 18 24.07 29.28 15.01
CA ALA A 18 24.61 28.47 13.92
C ALA A 18 25.11 27.10 14.41
N CYS A 19 25.65 27.02 15.61
CA CYS A 19 26.04 25.74 16.24
C CYS A 19 24.84 24.91 16.61
N GLU A 20 23.76 25.47 17.15
CA GLU A 20 22.54 24.77 17.50
C GLU A 20 21.78 24.32 16.24
N ALA A 21 21.72 25.13 15.20
CA ALA A 21 21.15 24.78 13.91
C ALA A 21 21.92 23.62 13.25
N ARG A 22 23.26 23.59 13.35
CA ARG A 22 24.08 22.47 12.90
C ARG A 22 23.76 21.19 13.68
N ARG A 23 23.68 21.27 15.01
CA ARG A 23 23.33 20.13 15.86
C ARG A 23 21.97 19.55 15.50
N TYR A 24 20.98 20.41 15.29
CA TYR A 24 19.64 20.00 14.84
C TYR A 24 19.67 19.35 13.44
N TYR A 25 20.39 19.95 12.50
CA TYR A 25 20.56 19.41 11.16
C TYR A 25 21.15 17.99 11.19
N PHE A 26 22.27 17.79 11.89
CA PHE A 26 22.90 16.47 11.94
C PHE A 26 22.08 15.44 12.73
N GLY A 27 21.39 15.85 13.77
CA GLY A 27 20.58 14.94 14.58
C GLY A 27 19.26 14.52 13.96
N ILE A 28 18.58 15.41 13.26
CA ILE A 28 17.19 15.21 12.80
C ILE A 28 17.04 15.32 11.30
N VAL A 29 17.59 16.35 10.68
CA VAL A 29 17.33 16.73 9.27
C VAL A 29 18.40 16.19 8.32
N GLY A 30 19.59 15.83 8.81
CA GLY A 30 20.74 15.45 7.97
C GLY A 30 20.49 14.27 7.04
N LYS A 31 19.61 13.34 7.41
CA LYS A 31 19.16 12.23 6.55
C LYS A 31 18.40 12.69 5.29
N PHE A 32 17.95 13.96 5.25
CA PHE A 32 17.26 14.57 4.12
C PHE A 32 18.12 15.62 3.39
N GLY A 33 19.44 15.49 3.45
CA GLY A 33 20.40 16.50 2.96
C GLY A 33 20.14 16.99 1.54
N ALA A 34 19.78 16.10 0.60
CA ALA A 34 19.48 16.48 -0.79
C ALA A 34 18.24 17.39 -0.90
N GLN A 35 17.20 17.11 -0.12
CA GLN A 35 15.96 17.89 -0.08
C GLN A 35 16.21 19.27 0.55
N VAL A 36 17.00 19.33 1.63
CA VAL A 36 17.40 20.59 2.28
C VAL A 36 18.23 21.45 1.33
N GLN A 37 19.19 20.88 0.59
CA GLN A 37 19.98 21.61 -0.41
C GLN A 37 19.11 22.13 -1.56
N ALA A 38 18.11 21.36 -2.00
CA ALA A 38 17.16 21.80 -3.01
C ALA A 38 16.27 22.96 -2.51
N LEU A 39 15.86 22.92 -1.23
CA LEU A 39 15.11 23.99 -0.58
C LEU A 39 15.96 25.26 -0.46
N LEU A 40 17.19 25.15 0.02
CA LEU A 40 18.11 26.30 0.14
C LEU A 40 18.39 26.96 -1.20
N LYS A 41 18.55 26.19 -2.29
CA LYS A 41 18.70 26.73 -3.65
C LYS A 41 17.46 27.49 -4.13
N LYS A 42 16.26 27.01 -3.79
CA LYS A 42 15.00 27.71 -4.09
C LYS A 42 14.84 28.97 -3.26
N ALA A 43 15.17 28.89 -1.97
CA ALA A 43 15.10 30.03 -1.04
C ALA A 43 16.08 31.15 -1.41
N ALA A 44 17.26 30.82 -1.92
CA ALA A 44 18.26 31.80 -2.36
C ALA A 44 17.82 32.66 -3.56
N ALA A 45 16.77 32.24 -4.29
CA ALA A 45 16.19 33.01 -5.41
C ALA A 45 15.04 33.94 -4.97
N VAL A 46 14.67 33.94 -3.68
CA VAL A 46 13.58 34.75 -3.13
C VAL A 46 14.17 35.73 -2.12
N ASP A 47 13.75 37.00 -2.20
CA ASP A 47 14.10 38.01 -1.19
C ASP A 47 13.33 37.72 0.11
N ILE A 48 13.96 36.96 1.01
CA ILE A 48 13.38 36.57 2.30
C ILE A 48 13.81 37.60 3.34
N GLN A 49 12.86 38.44 3.75
CA GLN A 49 13.13 39.47 4.78
C GLN A 49 13.12 38.90 6.19
N THR A 50 12.26 37.93 6.47
CA THR A 50 12.14 37.34 7.82
C THR A 50 11.80 35.86 7.74
N VAL A 51 12.47 35.02 8.55
CA VAL A 51 12.24 33.57 8.65
C VAL A 51 11.80 33.22 10.06
N CYS A 52 10.58 32.71 10.20
CA CYS A 52 9.97 32.32 11.48
C CYS A 52 9.67 30.82 11.51
N PRO A 53 10.59 29.97 11.94
CA PRO A 53 10.37 28.53 12.03
C PRO A 53 9.51 28.14 13.25
N LEU A 54 8.92 26.95 13.20
CA LEU A 54 8.04 26.38 14.22
C LEU A 54 8.66 26.34 15.65
N HIS A 55 9.98 26.29 15.72
CA HIS A 55 10.77 26.31 16.95
C HIS A 55 11.90 27.32 16.81
N GLY A 56 11.53 28.60 16.73
CA GLY A 56 12.47 29.69 16.53
C GLY A 56 11.82 30.92 15.88
N PRO A 57 12.59 31.84 15.30
CA PRO A 57 12.07 33.07 14.70
C PRO A 57 11.08 32.82 13.55
N VAL A 58 10.10 33.68 13.39
CA VAL A 58 8.88 33.54 12.56
C VAL A 58 9.15 33.68 11.05
N LEU A 59 8.47 32.86 10.20
CA LEU A 59 8.42 32.99 8.74
C LEU A 59 7.26 33.89 8.32
N THR A 60 7.49 35.04 7.72
CA THR A 60 6.44 35.91 7.19
C THR A 60 6.25 35.68 5.69
N GLY A 61 5.00 35.72 5.21
CA GLY A 61 4.70 35.82 3.79
C GLY A 61 3.83 34.76 3.14
N LYS A 62 3.10 33.91 3.88
CA LYS A 62 2.11 33.02 3.29
C LYS A 62 0.71 33.64 3.40
N GLU A 63 0.16 34.10 2.27
CA GLU A 63 -1.26 34.48 2.20
C GLU A 63 -2.12 33.22 1.99
N LEU A 64 -3.18 33.09 2.79
CA LEU A 64 -4.14 32.00 2.70
C LEU A 64 -5.50 32.53 2.26
N ALA A 65 -6.06 31.98 1.18
CA ALA A 65 -7.45 32.21 0.81
C ALA A 65 -8.35 31.32 1.67
N LEU A 66 -8.99 31.90 2.68
CA LEU A 66 -9.81 31.17 3.63
C LEU A 66 -11.12 30.69 3.00
N SER A 67 -11.60 29.55 3.47
CA SER A 67 -12.89 28.95 3.14
C SER A 67 -13.91 29.26 4.24
N SER A 68 -15.21 29.21 3.90
CA SER A 68 -16.29 29.32 4.87
C SER A 68 -16.31 28.24 5.95
N ASP A 69 -15.57 27.14 5.73
CA ASP A 69 -15.45 26.02 6.67
C ASP A 69 -14.28 26.19 7.65
N ASP A 70 -13.46 27.23 7.49
CA ASP A 70 -12.32 27.46 8.36
C ASP A 70 -12.74 28.24 9.61
N LEU A 71 -12.32 27.74 10.76
CA LEU A 71 -12.51 28.44 12.02
C LEU A 71 -11.42 29.50 12.18
N VAL A 72 -11.81 30.72 12.46
CA VAL A 72 -10.91 31.85 12.62
C VAL A 72 -11.13 32.58 13.95
N ILE A 73 -10.07 33.17 14.48
CA ILE A 73 -10.13 34.21 15.51
C ILE A 73 -10.17 35.53 14.76
N ALA A 74 -11.15 36.37 15.09
CA ALA A 74 -11.35 37.63 14.42
C ALA A 74 -11.76 38.73 15.41
N ASP A 75 -11.43 39.97 15.06
CA ASP A 75 -11.93 41.19 15.69
C ASP A 75 -12.79 42.00 14.69
N ASP A 76 -13.21 43.20 15.09
CA ASP A 76 -14.00 44.09 14.24
C ASP A 76 -13.26 44.52 12.95
N ALA A 77 -11.93 44.41 12.93
CA ALA A 77 -11.09 44.78 11.78
C ALA A 77 -10.76 43.59 10.85
N GLY A 78 -11.15 42.37 11.22
CA GLY A 78 -11.01 41.17 10.41
C GLY A 78 -10.31 39.99 11.10
N VAL A 79 -9.81 39.05 10.32
CA VAL A 79 -9.19 37.81 10.83
C VAL A 79 -7.82 38.10 11.47
N VAL A 80 -7.67 37.66 12.70
CA VAL A 80 -6.43 37.77 13.52
C VAL A 80 -5.62 36.47 13.45
N GLY A 81 -6.28 35.32 13.36
CA GLY A 81 -5.59 34.03 13.32
C GLY A 81 -6.48 32.91 12.81
N LEU A 82 -5.83 31.83 12.36
CA LEU A 82 -6.47 30.59 11.99
C LEU A 82 -6.53 29.70 13.23
N ALA A 83 -7.73 29.57 13.81
CA ALA A 83 -7.95 28.96 15.10
C ALA A 83 -7.31 27.56 15.23
N GLY A 84 -6.54 27.34 16.27
CA GLY A 84 -5.87 26.08 16.54
C GLY A 84 -4.81 25.65 15.52
N VAL A 85 -4.53 26.47 14.50
CA VAL A 85 -3.52 26.17 13.47
C VAL A 85 -2.38 27.16 13.51
N MET A 86 -2.65 28.46 13.30
CA MET A 86 -1.60 29.47 13.24
C MET A 86 -2.15 30.88 13.49
N GLY A 87 -1.40 31.67 14.26
CA GLY A 87 -1.66 33.11 14.39
C GLY A 87 -1.41 33.86 13.09
N GLY A 88 -2.13 34.99 12.91
CA GLY A 88 -1.94 35.87 11.76
C GLY A 88 -0.73 36.81 11.92
N ALA A 89 -0.32 37.42 10.81
CA ALA A 89 0.74 38.43 10.82
C ALA A 89 0.25 39.77 11.37
N LYS A 90 -1.06 40.04 11.27
CA LYS A 90 -1.69 41.20 11.85
C LYS A 90 -1.84 41.00 13.37
N ASP A 91 -1.63 42.04 14.14
CA ASP A 91 -1.79 42.04 15.60
C ASP A 91 -0.82 41.10 16.36
N SER A 92 0.32 40.80 15.77
CA SER A 92 1.42 40.11 16.48
C SER A 92 2.05 41.00 17.57
N ILE A 93 2.62 40.35 18.57
CA ILE A 93 3.32 41.08 19.66
C ILE A 93 4.54 41.83 19.10
N LEU A 94 4.59 43.13 19.38
CA LEU A 94 5.65 44.03 18.96
C LEU A 94 6.45 44.51 20.23
N PRO A 95 7.65 45.10 20.07
CA PRO A 95 8.44 45.57 21.18
C PRO A 95 7.73 46.63 22.06
N ASP A 96 6.78 47.37 21.53
CA ASP A 96 6.00 48.41 22.18
C ASP A 96 4.62 47.92 22.67
N THR A 97 4.31 46.62 22.50
CA THR A 97 3.04 46.03 22.94
C THR A 97 2.91 46.14 24.47
N SER A 98 1.88 46.83 24.93
CA SER A 98 1.59 47.05 26.35
C SER A 98 0.30 46.40 26.84
N LYS A 99 -0.51 45.87 25.93
CA LYS A 99 -1.77 45.16 26.22
C LYS A 99 -1.81 43.89 25.40
N VAL A 100 -2.19 42.78 26.01
CA VAL A 100 -2.34 41.49 25.39
C VAL A 100 -3.68 40.86 25.77
N ILE A 101 -4.23 40.04 24.87
CA ILE A 101 -5.34 39.16 25.16
C ILE A 101 -4.78 37.74 25.16
N LEU A 102 -4.91 37.04 26.29
CA LEU A 102 -4.55 35.65 26.40
C LEU A 102 -5.75 34.80 25.94
N GLU A 103 -5.59 34.06 24.85
CA GLU A 103 -6.53 33.05 24.40
C GLU A 103 -6.15 31.68 24.99
N VAL A 104 -7.11 31.07 25.70
CA VAL A 104 -7.02 29.67 26.15
C VAL A 104 -8.29 28.99 25.70
N ALA A 105 -8.22 28.24 24.62
CA ALA A 105 -9.38 27.69 23.95
C ALA A 105 -9.19 26.23 23.56
N ASN A 106 -10.32 25.57 23.30
CA ASN A 106 -10.37 24.24 22.68
C ASN A 106 -11.19 24.34 21.37
N PHE A 107 -10.82 23.55 20.39
CA PHE A 107 -11.40 23.61 19.04
C PHE A 107 -11.82 22.22 18.55
N ASP A 108 -12.82 22.16 17.67
CA ASP A 108 -13.24 20.91 17.03
C ASP A 108 -12.09 20.23 16.27
N ALA A 109 -11.70 19.06 16.74
CA ALA A 109 -10.56 18.32 16.21
C ALA A 109 -10.66 18.02 14.71
N LYS A 110 -11.89 17.73 14.22
CA LYS A 110 -12.13 17.43 12.80
C LYS A 110 -11.98 18.67 11.93
N GLY A 111 -12.46 19.81 12.42
CA GLY A 111 -12.32 21.11 11.77
C GLY A 111 -10.85 21.47 11.63
N ILE A 112 -10.11 21.46 12.74
CA ILE A 112 -8.67 21.77 12.74
C ILE A 112 -7.88 20.87 11.79
N ARG A 113 -8.14 19.55 11.81
CA ARG A 113 -7.47 18.61 10.90
C ARG A 113 -7.74 18.95 9.43
N ARG A 114 -8.99 19.22 9.06
CA ARG A 114 -9.37 19.59 7.69
C ARG A 114 -8.68 20.88 7.23
N THR A 115 -8.70 21.90 8.06
CA THR A 115 -8.06 23.20 7.80
C THR A 115 -6.55 23.04 7.64
N ALA A 116 -5.87 22.34 8.56
CA ALA A 116 -4.43 22.09 8.49
C ALA A 116 -4.01 21.34 7.21
N LEU A 117 -4.80 20.35 6.78
CA LEU A 117 -4.56 19.61 5.53
C LEU A 117 -4.84 20.46 4.28
N ARG A 118 -5.92 21.27 4.29
CA ARG A 118 -6.30 22.12 3.15
C ARG A 118 -5.19 23.09 2.76
N TYR A 119 -4.52 23.66 3.76
CA TYR A 119 -3.48 24.66 3.53
C TYR A 119 -2.06 24.11 3.60
N ASP A 120 -1.92 22.79 3.73
CA ASP A 120 -0.62 22.13 3.97
C ASP A 120 0.17 22.85 5.08
N ASN A 121 -0.54 23.14 6.18
CA ASN A 121 -0.02 23.92 7.30
C ASN A 121 -0.22 23.17 8.62
N ARG A 122 0.57 22.11 8.81
CA ARG A 122 0.56 21.31 10.02
C ARG A 122 1.53 21.91 11.04
N THR A 123 0.98 22.52 12.08
CA THR A 123 1.73 23.11 13.20
C THR A 123 1.69 22.20 14.42
N GLU A 124 2.51 22.53 15.45
CA GLU A 124 2.45 21.85 16.75
C GLU A 124 1.10 22.02 17.43
N ALA A 125 0.45 23.18 17.25
CA ALA A 125 -0.90 23.44 17.75
C ALA A 125 -1.91 22.52 17.03
N SER A 126 -1.97 22.54 15.70
CA SER A 126 -2.89 21.70 14.95
C SER A 126 -2.69 20.22 15.18
N ALA A 127 -1.42 19.77 15.34
CA ALA A 127 -1.09 18.38 15.64
C ALA A 127 -1.63 17.90 16.99
N ARG A 128 -1.81 18.82 17.95
CA ARG A 128 -2.44 18.52 19.24
C ARG A 128 -3.96 18.62 19.17
N TYR A 129 -4.48 19.73 18.66
CA TYR A 129 -5.93 19.93 18.55
C TYR A 129 -6.63 18.88 17.69
N GLU A 130 -6.00 18.40 16.61
CA GLU A 130 -6.56 17.31 15.77
C GLU A 130 -6.75 15.98 16.53
N LYS A 131 -6.22 15.83 17.73
CA LYS A 131 -6.33 14.66 18.61
C LYS A 131 -7.41 14.78 19.68
N ALA A 132 -8.33 15.71 19.54
CA ALA A 132 -9.40 15.93 20.50
C ALA A 132 -8.91 16.13 21.94
N ILE A 133 -8.19 17.23 22.16
CA ILE A 133 -7.72 17.63 23.50
C ILE A 133 -8.93 17.85 24.42
N ASP A 134 -8.73 17.55 25.69
CA ASP A 134 -9.73 17.74 26.74
C ASP A 134 -10.06 19.23 26.96
N PRO A 135 -11.29 19.68 26.73
CA PRO A 135 -11.69 21.05 26.97
C PRO A 135 -11.68 21.45 28.46
N GLU A 136 -11.91 20.51 29.39
CA GLU A 136 -11.88 20.77 30.84
C GLU A 136 -10.48 21.20 31.34
N ARG A 137 -9.44 20.97 30.53
CA ARG A 137 -8.07 21.40 30.87
C ARG A 137 -7.79 22.86 30.55
N CYS A 138 -8.74 23.58 29.92
CA CYS A 138 -8.56 25.01 29.67
C CYS A 138 -8.37 25.80 30.97
N ASP A 139 -9.10 25.48 32.03
CA ASP A 139 -8.96 26.13 33.35
C ASP A 139 -7.53 25.94 33.92
N GLN A 140 -7.04 24.70 33.87
CA GLN A 140 -5.67 24.42 34.34
C GLN A 140 -4.61 25.17 33.52
N ALA A 141 -4.79 25.24 32.21
CA ALA A 141 -3.90 25.96 31.31
C ALA A 141 -3.94 27.48 31.58
N PHE A 142 -5.15 28.01 31.83
CA PHE A 142 -5.33 29.40 32.21
C PHE A 142 -4.64 29.73 33.53
N ASP A 143 -4.87 28.96 34.58
CA ASP A 143 -4.29 29.15 35.90
C ASP A 143 -2.74 29.11 35.85
N LEU A 144 -2.20 28.11 35.13
CA LEU A 144 -0.75 28.02 34.95
C LEU A 144 -0.18 29.22 34.18
N SER A 145 -0.89 29.66 33.12
CA SER A 145 -0.49 30.83 32.34
C SER A 145 -0.48 32.09 33.19
N MET A 146 -1.53 32.29 33.97
CA MET A 146 -1.64 33.45 34.88
C MET A 146 -0.56 33.43 35.96
N GLN A 147 -0.22 32.25 36.49
CA GLN A 147 0.88 32.10 37.44
C GLN A 147 2.22 32.50 36.81
N LEU A 148 2.50 32.04 35.59
CA LEU A 148 3.70 32.39 34.84
C LEU A 148 3.76 33.88 34.51
N PHE A 149 2.67 34.48 34.05
CA PHE A 149 2.59 35.92 33.79
C PHE A 149 2.86 36.74 35.05
N SER A 150 2.30 36.34 36.19
CA SER A 150 2.53 37.02 37.46
C SER A 150 4.01 36.99 37.93
N GLN A 151 4.72 35.90 37.63
CA GLN A 151 6.15 35.77 37.92
C GLN A 151 7.01 36.61 36.97
N LEU A 152 6.67 36.64 35.69
CA LEU A 152 7.44 37.35 34.67
C LEU A 152 7.16 38.86 34.67
N TYR A 153 5.93 39.23 34.96
CA TYR A 153 5.44 40.62 34.94
C TYR A 153 4.70 40.95 36.24
N PRO A 154 5.40 41.16 37.36
CA PRO A 154 4.76 41.42 38.66
C PRO A 154 3.83 42.65 38.69
N GLU A 155 4.07 43.64 37.82
CA GLU A 155 3.25 44.86 37.68
C GLU A 155 2.06 44.69 36.74
N MET A 156 1.85 43.51 36.18
CA MET A 156 0.75 43.22 35.26
C MET A 156 -0.60 43.49 35.96
N LYS A 157 -1.56 44.06 35.19
CA LYS A 157 -2.93 44.24 35.62
C LYS A 157 -3.89 43.48 34.72
N VAL A 158 -4.66 42.59 35.32
CA VAL A 158 -5.76 41.91 34.62
C VAL A 158 -6.94 42.87 34.56
N THR A 159 -7.39 43.22 33.36
CA THR A 159 -8.46 44.19 33.14
C THR A 159 -9.83 43.56 32.82
N GLY A 160 -9.83 42.27 32.47
CA GLY A 160 -11.07 41.53 32.19
C GLY A 160 -10.80 40.04 32.01
N LEU A 161 -11.84 39.27 32.23
CA LEU A 161 -11.89 37.81 31.94
C LEU A 161 -13.23 37.52 31.28
N VAL A 162 -13.22 36.72 30.24
CA VAL A 162 -14.42 36.18 29.62
C VAL A 162 -14.21 34.67 29.50
N ASP A 163 -15.16 33.93 30.02
CA ASP A 163 -15.20 32.46 29.88
C ASP A 163 -16.54 32.07 29.26
N GLN A 164 -16.48 31.21 28.23
CA GLN A 164 -17.67 30.67 27.55
C GLN A 164 -17.47 29.21 27.28
N TYR A 165 -17.99 28.36 28.15
CA TYR A 165 -18.01 26.91 28.00
C TYR A 165 -19.40 26.38 28.34
N PRO A 166 -20.42 26.52 27.42
CA PRO A 166 -21.81 26.25 27.73
C PRO A 166 -22.16 24.77 27.93
N GLU A 167 -21.39 23.87 27.31
CA GLU A 167 -21.62 22.42 27.40
C GLU A 167 -20.36 21.71 27.86
N HIS A 168 -20.30 21.38 29.16
CA HIS A 168 -19.18 20.66 29.75
C HIS A 168 -19.08 19.22 29.26
N LEU A 169 -17.85 18.76 29.05
CA LEU A 169 -17.56 17.37 28.72
C LEU A 169 -17.98 16.45 29.86
N LYS A 170 -18.87 15.49 29.57
CA LYS A 170 -19.23 14.47 30.53
C LYS A 170 -18.19 13.35 30.50
N PRO A 171 -17.63 12.97 31.66
CA PRO A 171 -16.79 11.80 31.75
C PRO A 171 -17.49 10.56 31.18
N ALA A 172 -16.76 9.73 30.46
CA ALA A 172 -17.29 8.44 30.03
C ALA A 172 -17.43 7.50 31.21
N GLU A 173 -18.53 6.76 31.28
CA GLU A 173 -18.81 5.76 32.30
C GLU A 173 -18.86 4.38 31.65
N ILE A 174 -18.12 3.43 32.16
CA ILE A 174 -17.97 2.09 31.56
C ILE A 174 -18.15 1.02 32.66
N ASP A 175 -19.08 0.10 32.43
CA ASP A 175 -19.28 -1.04 33.27
C ASP A 175 -18.49 -2.26 32.74
N VAL A 176 -17.69 -2.87 33.60
CA VAL A 176 -16.84 -4.02 33.26
C VAL A 176 -17.08 -5.16 34.25
N ALA A 177 -17.49 -6.32 33.76
CA ALA A 177 -17.59 -7.51 34.62
C ALA A 177 -16.17 -8.02 34.95
N LEU A 178 -15.87 -8.20 36.23
CA LEU A 178 -14.59 -8.76 36.69
C LEU A 178 -14.31 -10.14 36.10
N SER A 179 -15.34 -10.97 35.99
CA SER A 179 -15.26 -12.29 35.34
C SER A 179 -14.90 -12.18 33.84
N TRP A 180 -15.38 -11.17 33.15
CA TRP A 180 -14.99 -10.89 31.77
C TRP A 180 -13.52 -10.42 31.67
N LEU A 181 -13.11 -9.53 32.59
CA LEU A 181 -11.76 -9.00 32.67
C LEU A 181 -10.75 -10.14 32.94
N GLU A 182 -11.02 -11.00 33.95
CA GLU A 182 -10.20 -12.15 34.29
C GLU A 182 -10.04 -13.11 33.09
N ARG A 183 -11.13 -13.42 32.40
CA ARG A 183 -11.09 -14.30 31.21
C ARG A 183 -10.27 -13.69 30.06
N ARG A 184 -10.34 -12.36 29.88
CA ARG A 184 -9.60 -11.67 28.81
C ARG A 184 -8.12 -11.51 29.12
N LEU A 185 -7.79 -11.20 30.36
CA LEU A 185 -6.40 -11.09 30.83
C LEU A 185 -5.72 -12.46 30.97
N GLY A 186 -6.51 -13.54 31.11
CA GLY A 186 -5.98 -14.85 31.49
C GLY A 186 -5.46 -14.91 32.93
N LYS A 187 -5.73 -13.87 33.72
CA LYS A 187 -5.24 -13.75 35.10
C LYS A 187 -6.27 -13.04 35.98
N ARG A 188 -6.44 -13.54 37.19
CA ARG A 188 -7.27 -12.90 38.20
C ARG A 188 -6.46 -11.89 38.98
N LEU A 189 -6.92 -10.65 39.00
CA LEU A 189 -6.41 -9.56 39.81
C LEU A 189 -7.41 -9.23 40.92
N SER A 190 -6.92 -8.82 42.10
CA SER A 190 -7.83 -8.42 43.15
C SER A 190 -8.50 -7.08 42.87
N PRO A 191 -9.76 -6.86 43.26
CA PRO A 191 -10.45 -5.59 43.10
C PRO A 191 -9.66 -4.41 43.69
N ASP A 192 -9.02 -4.60 44.84
CA ASP A 192 -8.23 -3.55 45.50
C ASP A 192 -6.98 -3.19 44.70
N GLU A 193 -6.33 -4.19 44.10
CA GLU A 193 -5.18 -3.95 43.21
C GLU A 193 -5.57 -3.18 41.95
N ILE A 194 -6.67 -3.59 41.30
CA ILE A 194 -7.20 -2.90 40.12
C ILE A 194 -7.54 -1.47 40.48
N LYS A 195 -8.30 -1.26 41.56
CA LYS A 195 -8.70 0.06 42.04
C LYS A 195 -7.50 0.96 42.27
N HIS A 196 -6.54 0.49 43.06
CA HIS A 196 -5.36 1.26 43.37
C HIS A 196 -4.58 1.70 42.12
N LYS A 197 -4.37 0.79 41.17
CA LYS A 197 -3.64 1.08 39.93
C LYS A 197 -4.39 2.07 39.03
N MET A 198 -5.71 1.92 38.89
CA MET A 198 -6.54 2.77 38.06
C MET A 198 -6.74 4.18 38.67
N GLU A 199 -6.90 4.27 39.98
CA GLU A 199 -6.99 5.56 40.68
C GLU A 199 -5.71 6.42 40.54
N LEU A 200 -4.54 5.78 40.44
CA LEU A 200 -3.30 6.49 40.12
C LEU A 200 -3.31 7.19 38.75
N LEU A 201 -4.14 6.70 37.83
CA LEU A 201 -4.36 7.29 36.52
C LEU A 201 -5.54 8.29 36.49
N GLY A 202 -6.20 8.51 37.64
CA GLY A 202 -7.33 9.41 37.76
C GLY A 202 -8.70 8.79 37.44
N TYR A 203 -8.80 7.48 37.27
CA TYR A 203 -10.09 6.80 37.08
C TYR A 203 -10.86 6.72 38.40
N GLY A 204 -12.16 6.95 38.35
CA GLY A 204 -13.06 6.65 39.47
C GLY A 204 -13.50 5.19 39.41
N ILE A 205 -13.25 4.39 40.48
CA ILE A 205 -13.58 2.97 40.48
C ILE A 205 -14.50 2.62 41.64
N THR A 206 -15.65 2.00 41.32
CA THR A 206 -16.56 1.41 42.31
C THR A 206 -16.93 -0.01 41.92
N PHE A 207 -17.12 -0.89 42.96
CA PHE A 207 -17.49 -2.26 42.72
C PHE A 207 -18.88 -2.57 43.28
N ASN A 208 -19.63 -3.33 42.50
CA ASN A 208 -20.93 -3.89 42.94
C ASN A 208 -20.99 -5.36 42.48
N GLY A 209 -20.59 -6.27 43.40
CA GLY A 209 -20.48 -7.70 43.10
C GLY A 209 -19.43 -7.97 42.03
N ASP A 210 -19.83 -8.58 40.91
CA ASP A 210 -18.94 -8.83 39.75
C ASP A 210 -18.78 -7.62 38.84
N ASN A 211 -19.55 -6.53 39.05
CA ASN A 211 -19.49 -5.36 38.20
C ASN A 211 -18.51 -4.31 38.78
N MET A 212 -17.58 -3.89 37.96
CA MET A 212 -16.71 -2.73 38.17
C MET A 212 -17.26 -1.58 37.34
N HIS A 213 -17.73 -0.54 38.00
CA HIS A 213 -18.13 0.71 37.38
C HIS A 213 -16.95 1.66 37.36
N VAL A 214 -16.61 2.15 36.17
CA VAL A 214 -15.43 2.98 35.89
C VAL A 214 -15.86 4.33 35.38
N VAL A 215 -15.48 5.39 36.08
CA VAL A 215 -15.60 6.77 35.61
C VAL A 215 -14.25 7.18 35.01
N VAL A 216 -14.27 7.43 33.72
CA VAL A 216 -13.06 7.78 32.95
C VAL A 216 -12.72 9.24 33.15
N PRO A 217 -11.46 9.61 33.46
CA PRO A 217 -11.10 11.02 33.58
C PRO A 217 -11.33 11.78 32.26
N THR A 218 -11.65 13.06 32.35
CA THR A 218 -12.05 13.89 31.20
C THR A 218 -11.02 13.85 30.06
N TRP A 219 -9.72 13.90 30.39
CA TRP A 219 -8.63 13.84 29.40
C TRP A 219 -8.46 12.50 28.68
N ARG A 220 -9.17 11.47 29.09
CA ARG A 220 -9.27 10.18 28.41
C ARG A 220 -10.68 9.94 27.83
N SER A 221 -11.64 10.84 28.10
CA SER A 221 -13.03 10.73 27.68
C SER A 221 -13.32 11.33 26.30
N THR A 222 -12.33 11.87 25.61
CA THR A 222 -12.47 12.51 24.29
C THR A 222 -12.40 11.52 23.10
N GLY A 223 -12.67 10.24 23.34
CA GLY A 223 -12.67 9.15 22.37
C GLY A 223 -11.50 8.18 22.48
N ASP A 224 -10.65 8.37 23.49
CA ASP A 224 -9.51 7.49 23.77
C ASP A 224 -9.96 6.24 24.54
N VAL A 225 -10.69 6.43 25.63
CA VAL A 225 -11.23 5.32 26.45
C VAL A 225 -12.77 5.37 26.41
N SER A 226 -13.37 4.36 25.78
CA SER A 226 -14.83 4.36 25.51
C SER A 226 -15.50 3.00 25.64
N ILE A 227 -14.74 1.92 25.69
CA ILE A 227 -15.24 0.54 25.75
C ILE A 227 -14.52 -0.29 26.81
N GLN A 228 -15.10 -1.43 27.18
CA GLN A 228 -14.52 -2.35 28.17
C GLN A 228 -13.11 -2.81 27.81
N ALA A 229 -12.79 -2.93 26.52
CA ALA A 229 -11.46 -3.34 26.06
C ALA A 229 -10.39 -2.29 26.39
N ASP A 230 -10.74 -1.01 26.33
CA ASP A 230 -9.82 0.08 26.70
C ASP A 230 -9.50 0.02 28.21
N ILE A 231 -10.52 -0.25 29.05
CA ILE A 231 -10.30 -0.45 30.50
C ILE A 231 -9.41 -1.67 30.76
N MET A 232 -9.62 -2.76 30.01
CA MET A 232 -8.75 -3.94 30.12
C MET A 232 -7.29 -3.60 29.77
N GLU A 233 -7.07 -2.81 28.73
CA GLU A 233 -5.74 -2.35 28.34
C GLU A 233 -5.08 -1.55 29.47
N GLU A 234 -5.79 -0.59 30.05
CA GLU A 234 -5.26 0.23 31.16
C GLU A 234 -4.89 -0.64 32.37
N VAL A 235 -5.75 -1.60 32.74
CA VAL A 235 -5.46 -2.55 33.81
C VAL A 235 -4.23 -3.40 33.49
N ALA A 236 -4.15 -3.94 32.27
CA ALA A 236 -3.02 -4.76 31.84
C ALA A 236 -1.71 -3.98 31.81
N ARG A 237 -1.75 -2.74 31.29
CA ARG A 237 -0.61 -1.84 31.21
C ARG A 237 -0.07 -1.46 32.60
N MET A 238 -0.98 -1.18 33.53
CA MET A 238 -0.61 -0.81 34.91
C MET A 238 -0.20 -2.02 35.75
N TYR A 239 -0.69 -3.21 35.41
CA TYR A 239 -0.21 -4.45 35.99
C TYR A 239 1.22 -4.77 35.54
N GLY A 240 1.55 -4.45 34.30
CA GLY A 240 2.80 -4.74 33.60
C GLY A 240 2.69 -5.99 32.73
N TYR A 241 2.90 -5.84 31.43
CA TYR A 241 2.80 -6.97 30.48
C TYR A 241 3.82 -8.07 30.78
N GLU A 242 4.95 -7.73 31.37
CA GLU A 242 6.00 -8.66 31.82
C GLU A 242 5.57 -9.58 32.97
N ASN A 243 4.49 -9.24 33.67
CA ASN A 243 3.95 -10.03 34.79
C ASN A 243 2.90 -11.06 34.33
N PHE A 244 2.61 -11.12 33.03
CA PHE A 244 1.76 -12.17 32.46
C PHE A 244 2.64 -13.35 32.04
N GLU A 245 2.30 -14.54 32.56
CA GLU A 245 2.97 -15.77 32.12
C GLU A 245 2.43 -16.20 30.75
N ALA A 246 3.34 -16.50 29.84
CA ALA A 246 2.97 -17.01 28.53
C ALA A 246 2.55 -18.49 28.65
N GLU A 247 1.30 -18.78 28.43
CA GLU A 247 0.79 -20.15 28.36
C GLU A 247 0.72 -20.63 26.91
N PRO A 248 1.23 -21.84 26.60
CA PRO A 248 1.10 -22.40 25.28
C PRO A 248 -0.38 -22.69 24.96
N ILE A 249 -0.77 -22.34 23.73
CA ILE A 249 -2.13 -22.64 23.25
C ILE A 249 -2.28 -24.16 23.14
N THR A 250 -3.25 -24.70 23.86
CA THR A 250 -3.65 -26.12 23.73
C THR A 250 -4.78 -26.22 22.71
N THR A 251 -4.56 -27.00 21.66
CA THR A 251 -5.57 -27.26 20.62
C THR A 251 -5.59 -28.73 20.25
N THR A 252 -6.74 -29.20 19.80
CA THR A 252 -6.89 -30.55 19.25
C THR A 252 -6.78 -30.45 17.73
N PHE A 253 -5.94 -31.28 17.13
CA PHE A 253 -5.83 -31.36 15.68
C PHE A 253 -6.81 -32.40 15.15
N ASP A 254 -7.91 -31.99 14.58
CA ASP A 254 -8.94 -32.85 14.00
C ASP A 254 -8.63 -33.33 12.58
N GLY A 255 -7.45 -33.05 12.10
CA GLY A 255 -6.95 -33.37 10.76
C GLY A 255 -6.35 -32.17 10.03
N ALA A 256 -5.66 -32.45 8.95
CA ALA A 256 -5.08 -31.41 8.11
C ALA A 256 -6.13 -30.80 7.18
N ILE A 257 -6.33 -29.49 7.26
CA ILE A 257 -7.13 -28.74 6.28
C ILE A 257 -6.28 -28.60 5.03
N ASN A 258 -6.67 -29.29 3.95
CA ASN A 258 -5.97 -29.15 2.67
C ASN A 258 -6.50 -27.93 1.91
N GLN A 259 -5.71 -26.87 1.86
CA GLN A 259 -6.01 -25.64 1.13
C GLN A 259 -5.37 -25.71 -0.26
N LEU A 260 -6.04 -26.32 -1.21
CA LEU A 260 -5.54 -26.56 -2.57
C LEU A 260 -5.18 -25.26 -3.31
N ASP A 261 -5.93 -24.19 -3.08
CA ASP A 261 -5.69 -22.85 -3.62
C ASP A 261 -4.38 -22.24 -3.11
N LYS A 262 -4.10 -22.37 -1.82
CA LYS A 262 -2.86 -21.90 -1.19
C LYS A 262 -1.65 -22.72 -1.64
N ASP A 263 -1.82 -24.02 -1.78
CA ASP A 263 -0.77 -24.89 -2.29
C ASP A 263 -0.47 -24.60 -3.77
N LEU A 264 -1.49 -24.33 -4.58
CA LEU A 264 -1.32 -23.90 -5.97
C LEU A 264 -0.56 -22.58 -6.04
N GLU A 265 -0.96 -21.58 -5.25
CA GLU A 265 -0.28 -20.28 -5.19
C GLU A 265 1.20 -20.45 -4.84
N ARG A 266 1.52 -21.22 -3.80
CA ARG A 266 2.89 -21.49 -3.38
C ARG A 266 3.70 -22.12 -4.52
N ARG A 267 3.16 -23.13 -5.20
CA ARG A 267 3.83 -23.80 -6.33
C ARG A 267 4.05 -22.86 -7.52
N ILE A 268 3.09 -21.96 -7.82
CA ILE A 268 3.25 -20.93 -8.85
C ILE A 268 4.41 -19.99 -8.50
N LYS A 269 4.43 -19.49 -7.27
CA LYS A 269 5.51 -18.60 -6.79
C LYS A 269 6.87 -19.27 -6.82
N GLU A 270 6.99 -20.49 -6.32
CA GLU A 270 8.22 -21.27 -6.37
C GLU A 270 8.69 -21.52 -7.81
N TYR A 271 7.77 -21.83 -8.71
CA TYR A 271 8.09 -22.00 -10.13
C TYR A 271 8.62 -20.72 -10.77
N LEU A 272 7.91 -19.60 -10.60
CA LEU A 272 8.30 -18.33 -11.21
C LEU A 272 9.60 -17.79 -10.61
N ALA A 273 9.75 -17.84 -9.29
CA ALA A 273 10.94 -17.31 -8.62
C ALA A 273 12.17 -18.22 -8.81
N ILE A 274 12.06 -19.52 -8.48
CA ILE A 274 13.22 -20.40 -8.38
C ILE A 274 13.62 -20.96 -9.74
N ARG A 275 12.64 -21.41 -10.54
CA ARG A 275 12.95 -22.03 -11.85
C ARG A 275 13.07 -21.02 -12.99
N CYS A 276 12.25 -19.97 -12.96
CA CYS A 276 12.22 -18.98 -14.04
C CYS A 276 13.07 -17.75 -13.74
N GLY A 277 13.59 -17.59 -12.52
CA GLY A 277 14.44 -16.46 -12.12
C GLY A 277 13.71 -15.12 -12.13
N MET A 278 12.40 -15.12 -11.94
CA MET A 278 11.61 -13.90 -11.82
C MET A 278 11.63 -13.39 -10.37
N GLN A 279 11.57 -12.09 -10.19
CA GLN A 279 11.47 -11.49 -8.87
C GLN A 279 10.01 -11.23 -8.50
N GLU A 280 9.58 -11.71 -7.34
CA GLU A 280 8.27 -11.38 -6.79
C GLU A 280 8.26 -9.93 -6.32
N ILE A 281 7.22 -9.22 -6.68
CA ILE A 281 6.97 -7.85 -6.21
C ILE A 281 5.61 -7.79 -5.53
N PHE A 282 5.45 -6.79 -4.69
CA PHE A 282 4.19 -6.48 -4.02
C PHE A 282 3.80 -5.05 -4.33
N THR A 283 2.61 -4.87 -4.88
CA THR A 283 2.04 -3.55 -5.12
C THR A 283 0.82 -3.32 -4.24
N TYR A 284 0.51 -2.06 -3.99
CA TYR A 284 -0.70 -1.71 -3.27
C TYR A 284 -1.96 -2.06 -4.08
N PRO A 285 -3.11 -2.31 -3.42
CA PRO A 285 -4.35 -2.67 -4.09
C PRO A 285 -5.00 -1.51 -4.86
N TRP A 286 -4.43 -0.33 -4.87
CA TRP A 286 -4.88 0.81 -5.65
C TRP A 286 -4.00 1.07 -6.85
N MET A 287 -4.61 1.68 -7.87
CA MET A 287 -3.97 1.98 -9.14
C MET A 287 -3.99 3.49 -9.39
N GLU A 288 -2.93 3.98 -9.99
CA GLU A 288 -2.84 5.34 -10.47
C GLU A 288 -3.62 5.50 -11.78
N GLU A 289 -4.46 6.54 -11.84
CA GLU A 289 -5.38 6.78 -12.97
C GLU A 289 -4.66 6.86 -14.32
N SER A 290 -3.47 7.41 -14.37
CA SER A 290 -2.64 7.49 -15.59
C SER A 290 -2.33 6.11 -16.17
N TYR A 291 -1.97 5.14 -15.33
CA TYR A 291 -1.69 3.77 -15.76
C TYR A 291 -2.98 2.98 -16.08
N VAL A 292 -4.08 3.26 -15.37
CA VAL A 292 -5.40 2.67 -15.71
C VAL A 292 -5.79 3.09 -17.12
N ASN A 293 -5.74 4.39 -17.41
CA ASN A 293 -6.08 4.93 -18.72
C ASN A 293 -5.14 4.42 -19.82
N ALA A 294 -3.85 4.27 -19.53
CA ALA A 294 -2.88 3.77 -20.49
C ALA A 294 -3.09 2.29 -20.82
N VAL A 295 -3.28 1.43 -19.80
CA VAL A 295 -3.27 -0.03 -19.94
C VAL A 295 -4.68 -0.58 -20.16
N LEU A 296 -5.66 -0.19 -19.35
CA LEU A 296 -7.03 -0.71 -19.44
C LEU A 296 -7.91 0.08 -20.40
N GLN A 297 -7.54 1.32 -20.72
CA GLN A 297 -8.22 2.24 -21.63
C GLN A 297 -9.68 2.57 -21.26
N SER A 298 -10.13 2.15 -20.06
CA SER A 298 -11.44 2.43 -19.50
C SER A 298 -11.37 2.39 -17.98
N THR A 299 -12.18 3.20 -17.33
CA THR A 299 -12.41 3.18 -15.88
C THR A 299 -13.80 2.63 -15.52
N GLU A 300 -14.57 2.23 -16.52
CA GLU A 300 -15.91 1.68 -16.34
C GLU A 300 -15.87 0.35 -15.56
N GLY A 301 -16.73 0.21 -14.55
CA GLY A 301 -16.78 -0.98 -13.68
C GLY A 301 -15.60 -1.14 -12.74
N ILE A 302 -14.70 -0.15 -12.64
CA ILE A 302 -13.60 -0.17 -11.67
C ILE A 302 -14.03 0.51 -10.38
N LEU A 303 -13.88 -0.20 -9.27
CA LEU A 303 -14.16 0.33 -7.93
C LEU A 303 -13.24 1.51 -7.60
N SER A 304 -13.80 2.52 -6.95
CA SER A 304 -13.08 3.72 -6.52
C SER A 304 -13.18 3.90 -5.01
N LEU A 305 -12.06 4.28 -4.40
CA LEU A 305 -12.01 4.60 -2.97
C LEU A 305 -12.65 5.97 -2.71
N SER A 306 -13.48 6.06 -1.68
CA SER A 306 -14.07 7.33 -1.23
C SER A 306 -13.01 8.25 -0.62
N THR A 307 -12.01 7.67 0.04
CA THR A 307 -10.87 8.39 0.63
C THR A 307 -9.57 7.73 0.17
N PRO A 308 -9.08 8.09 -1.03
CA PRO A 308 -7.88 7.49 -1.58
C PRO A 308 -6.61 7.98 -0.86
N PRO A 309 -5.50 7.21 -0.90
CA PRO A 309 -4.20 7.62 -0.35
C PRO A 309 -3.66 8.90 -1.01
N SER A 310 -3.94 9.07 -2.29
CA SER A 310 -3.70 10.30 -3.04
C SER A 310 -4.80 10.48 -4.10
N PRO A 311 -5.08 11.71 -4.57
CA PRO A 311 -6.08 11.96 -5.61
C PRO A 311 -5.84 11.17 -6.90
N ALA A 312 -4.59 10.88 -7.23
CA ALA A 312 -4.20 10.11 -8.41
C ALA A 312 -4.41 8.59 -8.24
N GLU A 313 -4.41 8.05 -7.02
CA GLU A 313 -4.46 6.63 -6.70
C GLU A 313 -5.82 6.22 -6.13
N ARG A 314 -6.89 6.54 -6.83
CA ARG A 314 -8.25 6.33 -6.35
C ARG A 314 -8.89 5.00 -6.75
N PHE A 315 -8.38 4.33 -7.77
CA PHE A 315 -8.97 3.10 -8.29
C PHE A 315 -8.44 1.86 -7.57
N VAL A 316 -9.34 0.95 -7.20
CA VAL A 316 -8.98 -0.37 -6.69
C VAL A 316 -8.65 -1.29 -7.86
N ARG A 317 -7.58 -2.07 -7.76
CA ARG A 317 -7.09 -2.86 -8.90
C ARG A 317 -8.08 -3.93 -9.36
N SER A 318 -8.50 -3.82 -10.62
CA SER A 318 -9.26 -4.83 -11.37
C SER A 318 -8.35 -5.73 -12.20
N SER A 319 -7.07 -5.35 -12.31
CA SER A 319 -5.99 -6.05 -13.01
C SER A 319 -4.66 -5.71 -12.33
N LEU A 320 -3.68 -6.62 -12.40
CA LEU A 320 -2.32 -6.36 -11.90
C LEU A 320 -1.45 -5.60 -12.91
N LEU A 321 -1.86 -5.52 -14.18
CA LEU A 321 -1.03 -4.97 -15.25
C LEU A 321 -0.70 -3.48 -15.12
N PRO A 322 -1.61 -2.58 -14.69
CA PRO A 322 -1.27 -1.18 -14.47
C PRO A 322 -0.14 -1.00 -13.44
N ASN A 323 -0.22 -1.72 -12.32
CA ASN A 323 0.78 -1.67 -11.27
C ASN A 323 2.12 -2.29 -11.70
N LEU A 324 2.08 -3.38 -12.49
CA LEU A 324 3.29 -3.94 -13.10
C LEU A 324 3.95 -2.95 -14.06
N CYS A 325 3.20 -2.25 -14.90
CA CYS A 325 3.76 -1.21 -15.78
C CYS A 325 4.41 -0.08 -14.97
N LYS A 326 3.79 0.35 -13.85
CA LYS A 326 4.38 1.33 -12.92
C LYS A 326 5.70 0.80 -12.32
N ALA A 327 5.75 -0.50 -11.97
CA ALA A 327 6.96 -1.14 -11.47
C ALA A 327 8.05 -1.22 -12.55
N VAL A 328 7.70 -1.52 -13.81
CA VAL A 328 8.64 -1.50 -14.93
C VAL A 328 9.29 -0.14 -15.09
N VAL A 329 8.52 0.96 -15.10
CA VAL A 329 9.05 2.33 -15.19
C VAL A 329 10.02 2.67 -14.06
N LYS A 330 9.76 2.16 -12.85
CA LYS A 330 10.67 2.39 -11.71
C LYS A 330 11.99 1.64 -11.85
N ASN A 331 11.99 0.48 -12.51
CA ASN A 331 13.14 -0.42 -12.58
C ASN A 331 13.96 -0.26 -13.87
N GLU A 332 13.38 0.16 -15.01
CA GLU A 332 14.08 0.28 -16.30
C GLU A 332 15.29 1.21 -16.26
N ARG A 333 15.35 2.15 -15.33
CA ARG A 333 16.48 3.07 -15.13
C ARG A 333 17.71 2.40 -14.50
N TYR A 334 17.53 1.20 -13.91
CA TYR A 334 18.60 0.46 -13.23
C TYR A 334 19.01 -0.80 -13.98
N PHE A 335 18.07 -1.41 -14.72
CA PHE A 335 18.27 -2.71 -15.35
C PHE A 335 17.84 -2.68 -16.81
N ASN A 336 18.70 -3.20 -17.68
CA ASN A 336 18.41 -3.36 -19.12
C ASN A 336 17.60 -4.63 -19.43
N GLU A 337 17.65 -5.62 -18.55
CA GLU A 337 16.88 -6.87 -18.62
C GLU A 337 16.49 -7.28 -17.20
N PHE A 338 15.21 -7.58 -17.01
CA PHE A 338 14.67 -8.10 -15.76
C PHE A 338 13.30 -8.77 -15.97
N SER A 339 12.90 -9.59 -15.02
CA SER A 339 11.59 -10.23 -15.02
C SER A 339 10.99 -10.17 -13.63
N ILE A 340 9.76 -9.67 -13.53
CA ILE A 340 9.03 -9.49 -12.26
C ILE A 340 7.66 -10.15 -12.34
N PHE A 341 7.13 -10.57 -11.19
CA PHE A 341 5.76 -11.09 -11.10
C PHE A 341 5.10 -10.70 -9.78
N GLU A 342 3.79 -10.74 -9.76
CA GLU A 342 2.96 -10.54 -8.58
C GLU A 342 1.81 -11.55 -8.58
N THR A 343 1.50 -12.10 -7.40
CA THR A 343 0.28 -12.86 -7.15
C THR A 343 -0.55 -12.10 -6.15
N ALA A 344 -1.73 -11.66 -6.54
CA ALA A 344 -2.56 -10.84 -5.69
C ALA A 344 -4.04 -10.85 -6.09
N GLN A 345 -4.89 -10.39 -5.17
CA GLN A 345 -6.32 -10.24 -5.44
C GLN A 345 -6.59 -9.03 -6.33
N VAL A 346 -7.54 -9.19 -7.25
CA VAL A 346 -8.18 -8.13 -8.01
C VAL A 346 -9.65 -8.03 -7.61
N PHE A 347 -10.24 -6.87 -7.78
CA PHE A 347 -11.57 -6.54 -7.28
C PHE A 347 -12.47 -6.12 -8.44
N ARG A 348 -13.72 -6.57 -8.42
CA ARG A 348 -14.73 -6.23 -9.43
C ARG A 348 -15.98 -5.71 -8.75
N ASP A 349 -16.65 -4.79 -9.42
CA ASP A 349 -17.97 -4.28 -9.02
C ASP A 349 -19.06 -5.30 -9.38
N GLU A 350 -18.97 -6.45 -8.75
CA GLU A 350 -19.95 -7.53 -8.85
C GLU A 350 -20.48 -7.81 -7.43
N ASN A 351 -21.78 -8.01 -7.31
CA ASN A 351 -22.37 -8.37 -6.02
C ASN A 351 -21.85 -9.73 -5.55
N TYR A 352 -21.05 -9.72 -4.53
CA TYR A 352 -20.58 -10.92 -3.85
C TYR A 352 -21.24 -11.01 -2.48
N THR A 353 -21.90 -12.12 -2.21
CA THR A 353 -22.39 -12.43 -0.87
C THR A 353 -21.37 -13.32 -0.18
N SER A 354 -20.87 -12.88 0.97
CA SER A 354 -19.93 -13.67 1.77
C SER A 354 -20.57 -15.02 2.16
N PRO A 355 -19.87 -16.15 1.98
CA PRO A 355 -20.38 -17.45 2.44
C PRO A 355 -20.46 -17.56 3.97
N TYR A 356 -19.85 -16.62 4.69
CA TYR A 356 -19.80 -16.60 6.17
C TYR A 356 -20.78 -15.61 6.80
N ASP A 357 -21.17 -14.55 6.10
CA ASP A 357 -22.17 -13.56 6.54
C ASP A 357 -22.90 -12.96 5.33
N GLU A 358 -24.17 -13.29 5.16
CA GLU A 358 -25.02 -12.79 4.07
C GLU A 358 -25.22 -11.26 4.11
N ARG A 359 -24.96 -10.63 5.26
CA ARG A 359 -25.07 -9.18 5.44
C ARG A 359 -23.81 -8.45 4.95
N GLU A 360 -22.70 -9.16 4.82
CA GLU A 360 -21.42 -8.60 4.39
C GLU A 360 -21.39 -8.51 2.86
N LYS A 361 -21.58 -7.29 2.36
CA LYS A 361 -21.50 -6.97 0.93
C LYS A 361 -20.07 -6.57 0.57
N LEU A 362 -19.27 -7.53 0.23
CA LEU A 362 -17.92 -7.29 -0.31
C LEU A 362 -17.94 -7.29 -1.84
N PRO A 363 -17.04 -6.55 -2.49
CA PRO A 363 -16.83 -6.70 -3.93
C PRO A 363 -16.30 -8.09 -4.26
N SER A 364 -16.57 -8.58 -5.47
CA SER A 364 -15.99 -9.84 -5.94
C SER A 364 -14.47 -9.75 -5.94
N GLN A 365 -13.82 -10.76 -5.35
CA GLN A 365 -12.36 -10.85 -5.23
C GLN A 365 -11.88 -12.11 -5.91
N ARG A 366 -11.00 -11.94 -6.90
CA ARG A 366 -10.35 -13.05 -7.58
C ARG A 366 -8.84 -12.92 -7.49
N LYS A 367 -8.17 -14.04 -7.31
CA LYS A 367 -6.72 -14.08 -7.27
C LYS A 367 -6.16 -14.19 -8.68
N HIS A 368 -5.26 -13.28 -9.02
CA HIS A 368 -4.54 -13.28 -10.28
C HIS A 368 -3.04 -13.47 -10.06
N VAL A 369 -2.39 -14.09 -11.02
CA VAL A 369 -0.93 -14.04 -11.17
C VAL A 369 -0.60 -13.31 -12.46
N ALA A 370 0.30 -12.36 -12.39
CA ALA A 370 0.76 -11.61 -13.56
C ALA A 370 2.27 -11.39 -13.51
N GLY A 371 2.88 -11.22 -14.67
CA GLY A 371 4.30 -10.94 -14.74
C GLY A 371 4.69 -10.14 -15.97
N ALA A 372 5.86 -9.53 -15.87
CA ALA A 372 6.49 -8.75 -16.91
C ALA A 372 7.89 -9.29 -17.20
N PHE A 373 8.18 -9.54 -18.46
CA PHE A 373 9.53 -9.77 -18.97
C PHE A 373 9.96 -8.54 -19.74
N VAL A 374 11.07 -7.96 -19.35
CA VAL A 374 11.54 -6.66 -19.84
C VAL A 374 12.94 -6.80 -20.42
N CYS A 375 13.14 -6.31 -21.63
CA CYS A 375 14.48 -6.21 -22.20
C CYS A 375 14.65 -4.96 -23.07
N GLY A 376 15.83 -4.37 -23.04
CA GLY A 376 16.28 -3.39 -24.03
C GLY A 376 16.63 -4.07 -25.35
N GLY A 377 16.67 -3.28 -26.44
CA GLY A 377 17.08 -3.76 -27.76
C GLY A 377 15.95 -4.21 -28.67
N LYS A 378 16.28 -4.94 -29.74
CA LYS A 378 15.36 -5.25 -30.85
C LYS A 378 14.87 -6.71 -30.89
N ASP A 379 15.36 -7.58 -30.03
CA ASP A 379 15.04 -9.02 -30.07
C ASP A 379 13.75 -9.36 -29.32
N VAL A 380 12.63 -8.96 -29.92
CA VAL A 380 11.29 -9.30 -29.43
C VAL A 380 11.01 -10.80 -29.54
N THR A 381 11.64 -11.50 -30.48
CA THR A 381 11.38 -12.93 -30.72
C THR A 381 11.89 -13.77 -29.55
N THR A 382 13.09 -13.52 -29.07
CA THR A 382 13.65 -14.21 -27.90
C THR A 382 12.85 -13.87 -26.65
N LEU A 383 12.45 -12.59 -26.45
CA LEU A 383 11.62 -12.18 -25.32
C LEU A 383 10.26 -12.90 -25.33
N PHE A 384 9.59 -12.98 -26.49
CA PHE A 384 8.34 -13.70 -26.65
C PHE A 384 8.49 -15.20 -26.33
N ARG A 385 9.53 -15.84 -26.87
CA ARG A 385 9.78 -17.28 -26.63
C ARG A 385 10.04 -17.54 -25.14
N LYS A 386 10.80 -16.68 -24.47
CA LYS A 386 11.04 -16.76 -23.02
C LYS A 386 9.73 -16.66 -22.24
N ALA A 387 8.95 -15.61 -22.48
CA ALA A 387 7.70 -15.38 -21.77
C ALA A 387 6.67 -16.50 -22.04
N LYS A 388 6.48 -16.87 -23.31
CA LYS A 388 5.57 -17.97 -23.69
C LYS A 388 6.01 -19.28 -23.06
N GLY A 389 7.31 -19.61 -23.10
CA GLY A 389 7.85 -20.83 -22.52
C GLY A 389 7.61 -20.91 -21.00
N VAL A 390 7.77 -19.82 -20.28
CA VAL A 390 7.48 -19.77 -18.85
C VAL A 390 6.00 -20.07 -18.57
N VAL A 391 5.08 -19.43 -19.28
CA VAL A 391 3.64 -19.64 -19.06
C VAL A 391 3.21 -21.06 -19.54
N GLU A 392 3.72 -21.54 -20.66
CA GLU A 392 3.39 -22.86 -21.21
C GLU A 392 3.85 -24.00 -20.30
N MET A 393 5.06 -23.89 -19.75
CA MET A 393 5.65 -24.91 -18.88
C MET A 393 5.11 -24.87 -17.43
N MET A 394 4.41 -23.80 -17.07
CA MET A 394 3.84 -23.64 -15.73
C MET A 394 2.95 -24.84 -15.37
N ALA A 395 2.05 -25.25 -16.27
CA ALA A 395 1.14 -26.35 -16.03
C ALA A 395 1.88 -27.65 -15.64
N ARG A 396 3.00 -27.93 -16.29
CA ARG A 396 3.83 -29.13 -16.02
C ARG A 396 4.51 -29.05 -14.66
N TYR A 397 5.11 -27.90 -14.32
CA TYR A 397 5.92 -27.80 -13.09
C TYR A 397 5.08 -27.51 -11.85
N VAL A 398 3.96 -26.83 -12.02
CA VAL A 398 3.04 -26.51 -10.93
C VAL A 398 2.03 -27.63 -10.66
N HIS A 399 1.95 -28.63 -11.54
CA HIS A 399 0.99 -29.75 -11.50
C HIS A 399 -0.47 -29.25 -11.56
N MET A 400 -0.78 -28.58 -12.62
CA MET A 400 -2.14 -28.16 -12.94
C MET A 400 -2.54 -28.60 -14.35
N GLU A 401 -3.80 -28.40 -14.70
CA GLU A 401 -4.30 -28.68 -16.05
C GLU A 401 -3.53 -27.91 -17.12
N THR A 402 -3.44 -28.49 -18.30
CA THR A 402 -2.65 -27.96 -19.41
C THR A 402 -3.25 -26.67 -19.95
N LEU A 403 -2.40 -25.72 -20.23
CA LEU A 403 -2.77 -24.46 -20.87
C LEU A 403 -2.59 -24.55 -22.40
N THR A 404 -3.54 -23.96 -23.14
CA THR A 404 -3.46 -23.81 -24.59
C THR A 404 -3.49 -22.35 -25.00
N PHE A 405 -2.95 -22.05 -26.19
CA PHE A 405 -2.76 -20.68 -26.66
C PHE A 405 -3.46 -20.48 -27.99
N LYS A 406 -4.30 -19.45 -28.08
CA LYS A 406 -5.05 -19.10 -29.28
C LYS A 406 -5.02 -17.58 -29.49
N GLN A 407 -5.22 -17.12 -30.71
CA GLN A 407 -5.50 -15.71 -31.02
C GLN A 407 -6.99 -15.58 -31.32
N THR A 408 -7.79 -15.13 -30.37
CA THR A 408 -9.24 -14.98 -30.47
C THR A 408 -9.67 -13.54 -30.27
N GLU A 409 -9.28 -12.91 -29.19
CA GLU A 409 -9.65 -11.55 -28.83
C GLU A 409 -8.42 -10.79 -28.35
N LYS A 410 -8.00 -9.79 -29.12
CA LYS A 410 -6.80 -9.02 -28.81
C LYS A 410 -7.01 -8.15 -27.56
N PRO A 411 -6.18 -8.28 -26.51
CA PRO A 411 -6.22 -7.37 -25.38
C PRO A 411 -5.94 -5.92 -25.81
N VAL A 412 -6.62 -4.94 -25.20
CA VAL A 412 -6.52 -3.51 -25.57
C VAL A 412 -5.10 -2.95 -25.42
N TRP A 413 -4.33 -3.50 -24.50
CA TRP A 413 -2.95 -3.11 -24.22
C TRP A 413 -1.91 -3.81 -25.09
N ALA A 414 -2.33 -4.81 -25.87
CA ALA A 414 -1.45 -5.67 -26.63
C ALA A 414 -1.00 -5.05 -27.95
N ASP A 415 0.21 -5.41 -28.38
CA ASP A 415 0.71 -5.19 -29.74
C ASP A 415 -0.21 -5.82 -30.78
N ASN A 416 -0.17 -5.33 -32.03
CA ASN A 416 -1.06 -5.80 -33.07
C ASN A 416 -0.74 -7.21 -33.60
N VAL A 417 0.47 -7.69 -33.40
CA VAL A 417 0.97 -8.96 -33.97
C VAL A 417 1.30 -9.97 -32.87
N VAL A 418 1.88 -9.52 -31.76
CA VAL A 418 2.46 -10.40 -30.73
C VAL A 418 1.54 -10.46 -29.51
N TRP A 419 0.53 -11.31 -29.58
CA TRP A 419 -0.41 -11.57 -28.51
C TRP A 419 -1.03 -12.95 -28.58
N LEU A 420 -1.41 -13.51 -27.43
CA LEU A 420 -2.07 -14.79 -27.27
C LEU A 420 -3.07 -14.71 -26.11
N ASN A 421 -4.24 -15.31 -26.29
CA ASN A 421 -5.12 -15.63 -25.17
C ASN A 421 -4.78 -17.02 -24.66
N ILE A 422 -4.87 -17.21 -23.35
CA ILE A 422 -4.52 -18.43 -22.64
C ILE A 422 -5.82 -19.11 -22.20
N TYR A 423 -5.93 -20.39 -22.51
CA TYR A 423 -7.11 -21.19 -22.24
C TYR A 423 -6.77 -22.41 -21.39
N ARG A 424 -7.70 -22.77 -20.52
CA ARG A 424 -7.81 -24.06 -19.86
C ARG A 424 -9.04 -24.76 -20.48
N GLY A 425 -8.83 -25.79 -21.27
CA GLY A 425 -9.92 -26.33 -22.11
C GLY A 425 -10.46 -25.26 -23.04
N ASP A 426 -11.76 -24.94 -22.87
CA ASP A 426 -12.42 -23.87 -23.61
C ASP A 426 -12.60 -22.57 -22.83
N GLU A 427 -12.23 -22.55 -21.56
CA GLU A 427 -12.29 -21.37 -20.71
C GLU A 427 -11.06 -20.49 -20.92
N LYS A 428 -11.27 -19.20 -21.24
CA LYS A 428 -10.20 -18.21 -21.28
C LYS A 428 -9.80 -17.85 -19.84
N VAL A 429 -8.56 -18.15 -19.50
CA VAL A 429 -8.02 -17.90 -18.15
C VAL A 429 -7.00 -16.77 -18.11
N GLY A 430 -6.61 -16.21 -19.25
CA GLY A 430 -5.67 -15.10 -19.25
C GLY A 430 -5.18 -14.68 -20.64
N ASP A 431 -4.18 -13.82 -20.61
CA ASP A 431 -3.54 -13.23 -21.79
C ASP A 431 -2.02 -13.16 -21.63
N LEU A 432 -1.31 -13.27 -22.76
CA LEU A 432 0.13 -13.05 -22.89
C LEU A 432 0.38 -12.21 -24.13
N ALA A 433 0.99 -11.04 -24.01
CA ALA A 433 1.27 -10.20 -25.17
C ALA A 433 2.47 -9.27 -24.95
N LEU A 434 3.04 -8.83 -26.07
CA LEU A 434 3.91 -7.66 -26.08
C LEU A 434 3.07 -6.42 -25.79
N LEU A 435 3.55 -5.56 -24.94
CA LEU A 435 2.92 -4.27 -24.67
C LEU A 435 2.98 -3.39 -25.92
N ALA A 436 1.82 -2.89 -26.37
CA ALA A 436 1.76 -2.02 -27.54
C ALA A 436 2.62 -0.76 -27.34
N LYS A 437 3.35 -0.34 -28.35
CA LYS A 437 4.23 0.82 -28.26
C LYS A 437 3.51 2.09 -27.77
N LYS A 438 2.26 2.29 -28.21
CA LYS A 438 1.41 3.40 -27.75
C LYS A 438 1.17 3.35 -26.25
N VAL A 439 0.88 2.16 -25.70
CA VAL A 439 0.64 1.93 -24.28
C VAL A 439 1.94 2.10 -23.48
N SER A 440 3.05 1.53 -23.98
CA SER A 440 4.38 1.69 -23.40
C SER A 440 4.76 3.18 -23.24
N MET A 441 4.55 3.97 -24.29
CA MET A 441 4.81 5.42 -24.26
C MET A 441 3.88 6.15 -23.28
N ALA A 442 2.60 5.79 -23.24
CA ALA A 442 1.64 6.39 -22.31
C ALA A 442 1.96 6.06 -20.84
N CYS A 443 2.53 4.90 -20.56
CA CYS A 443 3.05 4.53 -19.24
C CYS A 443 4.38 5.22 -18.89
N GLY A 444 5.07 5.83 -19.87
CA GLY A 444 6.39 6.44 -19.66
C GLY A 444 7.55 5.46 -19.76
N ILE A 445 7.35 4.24 -20.28
CA ILE A 445 8.40 3.25 -20.52
C ILE A 445 9.26 3.68 -21.72
N LYS A 446 10.57 3.72 -21.52
CA LYS A 446 11.54 4.24 -22.50
C LYS A 446 12.43 3.11 -23.02
N ASN A 447 12.43 2.92 -24.35
CA ASN A 447 13.37 2.02 -25.04
C ASN A 447 13.40 0.56 -24.58
N MET A 448 12.33 0.09 -23.91
CA MET A 448 12.18 -1.29 -23.46
C MET A 448 11.07 -1.99 -24.22
N ASN A 449 11.26 -3.28 -24.49
CA ASN A 449 10.21 -4.21 -24.86
C ASN A 449 9.69 -4.89 -23.60
N VAL A 450 8.38 -4.94 -23.44
CA VAL A 450 7.74 -5.52 -22.27
C VAL A 450 6.75 -6.57 -22.72
N MET A 451 7.00 -7.84 -22.39
CA MET A 451 6.02 -8.91 -22.50
C MET A 451 5.28 -9.03 -21.17
N LEU A 452 3.97 -8.92 -21.22
CA LEU A 452 3.10 -9.08 -20.05
C LEU A 452 2.28 -10.35 -20.16
N PHE A 453 2.09 -11.03 -19.04
CA PHE A 453 1.04 -12.03 -18.89
C PHE A 453 0.21 -11.77 -17.65
N GLN A 454 -1.06 -12.17 -17.69
CA GLN A 454 -1.92 -12.23 -16.53
C GLN A 454 -2.82 -13.45 -16.65
N LEU A 455 -2.94 -14.21 -15.55
CA LEU A 455 -3.81 -15.39 -15.43
C LEU A 455 -4.74 -15.18 -14.23
N ASP A 456 -5.99 -15.55 -14.41
CA ASP A 456 -6.94 -15.76 -13.32
C ASP A 456 -6.55 -17.05 -12.58
N GLN A 457 -5.91 -16.94 -11.43
CA GLN A 457 -5.41 -18.07 -10.67
C GLN A 457 -6.54 -18.94 -10.11
N ASP A 458 -7.68 -18.34 -9.76
CA ASP A 458 -8.84 -19.08 -9.24
C ASP A 458 -9.49 -19.97 -10.29
N SER A 459 -9.25 -19.68 -11.57
CA SER A 459 -9.66 -20.54 -12.69
C SER A 459 -8.65 -21.65 -13.01
N LEU A 460 -7.48 -21.69 -12.38
CA LEU A 460 -6.50 -22.75 -12.57
C LEU A 460 -6.82 -23.95 -11.67
N VAL A 461 -6.84 -25.15 -12.25
CA VAL A 461 -7.17 -26.38 -11.52
C VAL A 461 -5.91 -27.19 -11.21
N PRO A 462 -5.58 -27.37 -9.92
CA PRO A 462 -4.47 -28.21 -9.53
C PRO A 462 -4.80 -29.69 -9.73
N LEU A 463 -3.80 -30.45 -10.19
CA LEU A 463 -3.88 -31.91 -10.24
C LEU A 463 -3.54 -32.50 -8.88
N LYS A 464 -4.26 -33.54 -8.46
CA LYS A 464 -4.16 -34.12 -7.10
C LYS A 464 -2.78 -34.68 -6.76
N SER A 465 -2.14 -35.35 -7.68
CA SER A 465 -0.76 -35.87 -7.53
C SER A 465 -0.23 -36.35 -8.86
N ARG A 466 1.08 -36.33 -9.05
CA ARG A 466 1.72 -37.16 -10.08
C ARG A 466 1.82 -38.58 -9.54
N THR A 467 1.10 -39.47 -10.17
CA THR A 467 1.44 -40.89 -10.07
C THR A 467 2.59 -41.12 -11.05
N ASN A 468 3.82 -41.15 -10.53
CA ASN A 468 4.95 -41.56 -11.37
C ASN A 468 4.77 -43.06 -11.64
N THR A 469 4.38 -43.38 -12.86
CA THR A 469 4.34 -44.78 -13.29
C THR A 469 5.72 -45.14 -13.81
N PHE A 470 6.28 -46.22 -13.27
CA PHE A 470 7.51 -46.75 -13.78
C PHE A 470 7.29 -47.25 -15.23
N THR A 471 8.14 -46.83 -16.14
CA THR A 471 8.24 -47.38 -17.50
C THR A 471 9.62 -47.98 -17.66
N HIS A 472 9.67 -49.19 -18.16
CA HIS A 472 10.95 -49.81 -18.51
C HIS A 472 11.72 -48.93 -19.50
N LEU A 473 13.03 -48.86 -19.33
CA LEU A 473 13.87 -48.24 -20.34
C LEU A 473 13.83 -49.10 -21.60
N ALA A 474 13.88 -48.46 -22.75
CA ALA A 474 13.96 -49.17 -24.01
C ALA A 474 15.28 -49.95 -24.07
N GLU A 475 15.24 -51.21 -24.52
CA GLU A 475 16.45 -52.06 -24.66
C GLU A 475 17.37 -51.52 -25.75
N TYR A 476 16.80 -50.88 -26.76
CA TYR A 476 17.56 -50.31 -27.87
C TYR A 476 17.55 -48.79 -27.83
N PRO A 477 18.64 -48.12 -28.24
CA PRO A 477 18.70 -46.68 -28.30
C PRO A 477 17.71 -46.14 -29.34
N MET A 478 16.99 -45.07 -29.02
CA MET A 478 16.15 -44.36 -29.99
C MET A 478 17.06 -43.62 -30.99
N THR A 479 16.59 -43.55 -32.22
CA THR A 479 17.25 -42.82 -33.30
C THR A 479 16.44 -41.56 -33.62
N ASP A 480 17.15 -40.43 -33.70
CA ASP A 480 16.58 -39.15 -34.09
C ASP A 480 16.65 -38.97 -35.63
N TYR A 481 15.52 -38.64 -36.23
CA TYR A 481 15.45 -38.31 -37.66
C TYR A 481 14.94 -36.88 -37.82
N ASP A 482 15.74 -36.04 -38.48
CA ASP A 482 15.37 -34.69 -38.84
C ASP A 482 14.72 -34.65 -40.20
N ILE A 483 13.48 -34.15 -40.28
CA ILE A 483 12.70 -34.00 -41.50
C ILE A 483 12.37 -32.53 -41.74
N SER A 484 12.71 -32.02 -42.91
CA SER A 484 12.34 -30.65 -43.32
C SER A 484 11.10 -30.68 -44.22
N LEU A 485 10.07 -30.00 -43.79
CA LEU A 485 8.80 -29.90 -44.49
C LEU A 485 8.66 -28.53 -45.16
N LEU A 486 8.40 -28.50 -46.43
CA LEU A 486 8.02 -27.27 -47.13
C LEU A 486 6.52 -27.04 -46.99
N VAL A 487 6.13 -26.03 -46.21
CA VAL A 487 4.72 -25.75 -45.91
C VAL A 487 4.36 -24.29 -46.24
N ASP A 488 3.09 -23.97 -46.29
CA ASP A 488 2.64 -22.60 -46.46
C ASP A 488 3.04 -21.75 -45.24
N GLY A 489 3.33 -20.48 -45.45
CA GLY A 489 3.83 -19.58 -44.40
C GLY A 489 2.89 -19.44 -43.21
N SER A 490 1.59 -19.75 -43.38
CA SER A 490 0.56 -19.70 -42.32
C SER A 490 0.52 -20.96 -41.44
N VAL A 491 1.05 -22.11 -41.89
CA VAL A 491 1.05 -23.36 -41.11
C VAL A 491 1.86 -23.17 -39.83
N GLN A 492 1.23 -23.50 -38.72
CA GLN A 492 1.89 -23.37 -37.41
C GLN A 492 2.54 -24.70 -36.99
N TRP A 493 3.57 -24.65 -36.19
CA TRP A 493 4.19 -25.84 -35.64
C TRP A 493 3.20 -26.75 -34.90
N LYS A 494 2.24 -26.17 -34.17
CA LYS A 494 1.18 -26.96 -33.50
C LYS A 494 0.42 -27.88 -34.44
N ASP A 495 0.12 -27.43 -35.67
CA ASP A 495 -0.65 -28.18 -36.66
C ASP A 495 0.18 -29.39 -37.14
N VAL A 496 1.47 -29.17 -37.42
CA VAL A 496 2.42 -30.22 -37.76
C VAL A 496 2.59 -31.21 -36.58
N ALA A 497 2.81 -30.70 -35.38
CA ALA A 497 2.96 -31.53 -34.19
C ALA A 497 1.69 -32.38 -33.90
N GLN A 498 0.52 -31.81 -34.09
CA GLN A 498 -0.76 -32.53 -33.94
C GLN A 498 -0.91 -33.63 -34.98
N THR A 499 -0.57 -33.36 -36.24
CA THR A 499 -0.58 -34.34 -37.30
C THR A 499 0.35 -35.51 -36.98
N VAL A 500 1.57 -35.23 -36.56
CA VAL A 500 2.55 -36.27 -36.19
C VAL A 500 2.06 -37.10 -35.00
N ARG A 501 1.52 -36.44 -33.95
CA ARG A 501 0.95 -37.14 -32.78
C ARG A 501 -0.26 -38.00 -33.12
N GLY A 502 -0.98 -37.66 -34.19
CA GLY A 502 -2.10 -38.45 -34.70
C GLY A 502 -1.68 -39.75 -35.37
N ILE A 503 -0.40 -39.93 -35.72
CA ILE A 503 0.13 -41.15 -36.31
C ILE A 503 0.21 -42.24 -35.23
N LYS A 504 -0.60 -43.27 -35.39
CA LYS A 504 -0.56 -44.45 -34.51
C LYS A 504 0.57 -45.36 -34.93
N SER A 505 1.75 -45.20 -34.29
CA SER A 505 2.91 -46.08 -34.51
C SER A 505 3.55 -46.36 -33.17
N GLU A 506 3.86 -47.61 -32.90
CA GLU A 506 4.61 -48.03 -31.69
C GLU A 506 6.06 -47.55 -31.71
N LEU A 507 6.59 -47.30 -32.91
CA LEU A 507 7.95 -46.84 -33.11
C LEU A 507 8.13 -45.30 -32.93
N LEU A 508 7.04 -44.52 -33.01
CA LEU A 508 7.15 -43.07 -32.91
C LEU A 508 6.93 -42.58 -31.46
N HIS A 509 7.99 -42.13 -30.82
CA HIS A 509 7.96 -41.70 -29.42
C HIS A 509 7.79 -40.20 -29.22
N GLY A 510 8.09 -39.39 -30.24
CA GLY A 510 7.94 -37.94 -30.11
C GLY A 510 8.28 -37.17 -31.37
N ALA A 511 7.84 -35.92 -31.39
CA ALA A 511 8.24 -34.95 -32.40
C ALA A 511 8.66 -33.65 -31.70
N ALA A 512 9.80 -33.11 -32.07
CA ALA A 512 10.32 -31.85 -31.56
C ALA A 512 10.53 -30.86 -32.71
N PHE A 513 10.31 -29.58 -32.43
CA PHE A 513 10.65 -28.50 -33.36
C PHE A 513 12.17 -28.30 -33.36
N VAL A 514 12.77 -28.23 -34.54
CA VAL A 514 14.18 -27.96 -34.72
C VAL A 514 14.42 -26.55 -35.24
N ASP A 515 13.86 -26.20 -36.41
CA ASP A 515 14.10 -24.92 -37.05
C ASP A 515 12.95 -24.50 -38.00
N GLU A 516 12.88 -23.20 -38.24
CA GLU A 516 12.05 -22.60 -39.29
C GLU A 516 12.91 -21.72 -40.18
N TYR A 517 13.00 -22.04 -41.47
CA TYR A 517 13.80 -21.30 -42.41
C TYR A 517 12.94 -20.59 -43.45
N ARG A 518 13.18 -19.29 -43.64
CA ARG A 518 12.58 -18.44 -44.68
C ARG A 518 13.71 -17.73 -45.41
N GLY A 519 14.20 -18.32 -46.47
CA GLY A 519 15.33 -17.76 -47.23
C GLY A 519 15.20 -17.96 -48.73
N LYS A 520 16.24 -17.59 -49.48
CA LYS A 520 16.25 -17.59 -50.96
C LYS A 520 15.92 -18.93 -51.60
N GLN A 521 16.07 -20.04 -50.87
CA GLN A 521 15.78 -21.39 -51.39
C GLN A 521 14.33 -21.84 -51.15
N VAL A 522 13.53 -21.02 -50.46
CA VAL A 522 12.13 -21.31 -50.17
C VAL A 522 11.25 -20.47 -51.07
N PRO A 523 10.24 -21.06 -51.79
CA PRO A 523 9.33 -20.30 -52.64
C PRO A 523 8.58 -19.21 -51.87
N ALA A 524 8.23 -18.14 -52.57
CA ALA A 524 7.43 -17.05 -51.98
C ALA A 524 6.12 -17.59 -51.38
N GLY A 525 5.79 -17.13 -50.17
CA GLY A 525 4.60 -17.55 -49.42
C GLY A 525 4.75 -18.87 -48.68
N LYS A 526 5.89 -19.57 -48.79
CA LYS A 526 6.19 -20.82 -48.09
C LYS A 526 7.32 -20.64 -47.04
N LYS A 527 7.46 -21.65 -46.19
CA LYS A 527 8.54 -21.80 -45.24
C LYS A 527 8.96 -23.25 -45.10
N SER A 528 10.22 -23.49 -44.73
CA SER A 528 10.70 -24.80 -44.35
C SER A 528 10.62 -24.95 -42.82
N LEU A 529 9.91 -25.99 -42.36
CA LEU A 529 9.88 -26.38 -40.95
C LEU A 529 10.66 -27.68 -40.80
N THR A 530 11.67 -27.68 -39.94
CA THR A 530 12.44 -28.88 -39.60
C THR A 530 11.94 -29.42 -38.26
N LEU A 531 11.53 -30.67 -38.27
CA LEU A 531 11.15 -31.42 -37.07
C LEU A 531 12.05 -32.61 -36.86
N ARG A 532 12.25 -32.95 -35.61
CA ARG A 532 12.98 -34.14 -35.16
C ARG A 532 11.98 -35.17 -34.68
N LEU A 533 12.06 -36.36 -35.21
CA LEU A 533 11.28 -37.51 -34.80
C LEU A 533 12.17 -38.44 -33.98
N ALA A 534 11.75 -38.82 -32.78
CA ALA A 534 12.36 -39.88 -32.00
C ALA A 534 11.69 -41.21 -32.37
N ILE A 535 12.45 -42.12 -32.99
CA ILE A 535 11.96 -43.40 -33.49
C ILE A 535 12.77 -44.54 -32.87
N GLY A 536 12.09 -45.57 -32.40
CA GLY A 536 12.75 -46.74 -31.82
C GLY A 536 11.74 -47.77 -31.32
N SER A 537 12.16 -49.03 -31.14
CA SER A 537 11.38 -50.04 -30.44
C SER A 537 11.53 -49.88 -28.92
N LYS A 538 10.51 -50.21 -28.17
CA LYS A 538 10.59 -50.30 -26.71
C LYS A 538 11.17 -51.63 -26.25
N ASP A 539 11.07 -52.67 -27.09
CA ASP A 539 11.50 -54.01 -26.81
C ASP A 539 12.71 -54.36 -27.66
#